data_457f542f87c08a74109f83b0501a0f51
#
_entry.id   457f542f87c08a74109f83b0501a0f51
#
_cell.length_a   1.000
_cell.length_b   1.000
_cell.length_c   1.000
_cell.angle_alpha   90.00
_cell.angle_beta   90.00
_cell.angle_gamma   90.00
#
_symmetry.space_group_name_H-M   'P 1'
#
loop_
_entity.id
_entity.type
_entity.pdbx_description
1 polymer ?
#
loop_
_entity_poly.entity_id
_entity_poly.type
_entity_poly.pdbx_seq_one_letter_code
_entity_poly.pdbx_strand_id
1 'polypeptide(L)'
;IVKLVGEVDEQTGYVFDLKILNDIIKDEIIERFDHRNLNLDTVEFKTLNPTAENIARVIYELLRVKIDIKYDLEITLYETPRNYVVYPVK
;
A
#
# COMPACT_ATOMS: atom_id res chain seq x y z
N ILE A 1 -6.82 1.46 -1.93
CA ILE A 1 -6.47 2.82 -2.35
C ILE A 1 -5.16 3.23 -1.71
N VAL A 2 -4.23 3.62 -2.53
CA VAL A 2 -2.94 4.17 -2.08
C VAL A 2 -2.98 5.68 -2.28
N LYS A 3 -2.76 6.43 -1.21
CA LYS A 3 -2.77 7.88 -1.24
C LYS A 3 -1.37 8.42 -0.90
N LEU A 4 -0.83 9.25 -1.77
CA LEU A 4 0.40 9.99 -1.53
C LEU A 4 0.11 11.48 -1.45
N VAL A 5 0.69 12.13 -0.45
CA VAL A 5 0.60 13.57 -0.27
C VAL A 5 2.01 14.14 -0.16
N GLY A 6 2.28 15.18 -0.92
CA GLY A 6 3.56 15.85 -0.92
C GLY A 6 3.50 17.15 -1.71
N GLU A 7 4.65 17.80 -1.85
CA GLU A 7 4.76 19.01 -2.64
C GLU A 7 4.83 18.70 -4.13
N VAL A 8 4.24 19.56 -4.94
CA VAL A 8 4.30 19.46 -6.41
C VAL A 8 5.70 19.85 -6.87
N ASP A 9 6.31 19.02 -7.72
CA ASP A 9 7.57 19.35 -8.38
C ASP A 9 7.31 20.45 -9.42
N GLU A 10 8.04 21.54 -9.33
CA GLU A 10 7.83 22.71 -10.21
C GLU A 10 8.16 22.42 -11.67
N GLN A 11 9.07 21.51 -11.95
CA GLN A 11 9.47 21.18 -13.31
C GLN A 11 8.50 20.21 -13.98
N THR A 12 8.06 19.17 -13.27
CA THR A 12 7.21 18.12 -13.83
C THR A 12 5.72 18.40 -13.64
N GLY A 13 5.34 19.20 -12.65
CA GLY A 13 3.95 19.43 -12.27
C GLY A 13 3.32 18.26 -11.50
N TYR A 14 4.11 17.24 -11.10
CA TYR A 14 3.63 16.07 -10.36
C TYR A 14 4.04 16.13 -8.90
N VAL A 15 3.22 15.55 -8.02
CA VAL A 15 3.65 15.18 -6.67
C VAL A 15 4.56 13.96 -6.78
N PHE A 16 4.11 12.95 -7.53
CA PHE A 16 4.83 11.71 -7.76
C PHE A 16 4.42 11.18 -9.14
N ASP A 17 5.33 10.53 -9.86
CA ASP A 17 5.03 9.94 -11.17
C ASP A 17 4.09 8.74 -10.99
N LEU A 18 2.89 8.84 -11.55
CA LEU A 18 1.87 7.79 -11.44
C LEU A 18 2.29 6.47 -12.06
N LYS A 19 3.09 6.50 -13.14
CA LYS A 19 3.59 5.27 -13.75
C LYS A 19 4.52 4.54 -12.80
N ILE A 20 5.44 5.26 -12.17
CA ILE A 20 6.36 4.68 -11.18
C ILE A 20 5.57 4.14 -9.99
N LEU A 21 4.59 4.89 -9.49
CA LEU A 21 3.76 4.43 -8.39
C LEU A 21 2.99 3.16 -8.73
N ASN A 22 2.38 3.11 -9.92
CA ASN A 22 1.65 1.92 -10.36
C ASN A 22 2.56 0.71 -10.50
N ASP A 23 3.78 0.89 -11.01
CA ASP A 23 4.76 -0.20 -11.12
C ASP A 23 5.17 -0.72 -9.75
N ILE A 24 5.39 0.15 -8.77
CA ILE A 24 5.70 -0.25 -7.39
C ILE A 24 4.55 -1.04 -6.79
N ILE A 25 3.32 -0.56 -6.93
CA ILE A 25 2.13 -1.24 -6.40
C ILE A 25 1.98 -2.62 -7.05
N LYS A 26 2.13 -2.72 -8.36
CA LYS A 26 2.04 -3.98 -9.08
C LYS A 26 3.08 -4.97 -8.57
N ASP A 27 4.34 -4.57 -8.52
CA ASP A 27 5.45 -5.46 -8.16
C ASP A 27 5.42 -5.87 -6.69
N GLU A 28 5.14 -4.92 -5.79
CA GLU A 28 5.22 -5.17 -4.35
C GLU A 28 3.94 -5.75 -3.76
N ILE A 29 2.79 -5.46 -4.36
CA ILE A 29 1.49 -5.81 -3.78
C ILE A 29 0.72 -6.78 -4.68
N ILE A 30 0.43 -6.40 -5.92
CA ILE A 30 -0.48 -7.17 -6.78
C ILE A 30 0.11 -8.55 -7.09
N GLU A 31 1.35 -8.61 -7.54
CA GLU A 31 1.98 -9.89 -7.89
C GLU A 31 2.25 -10.76 -6.68
N ARG A 32 2.46 -10.14 -5.50
CA ARG A 32 2.73 -10.87 -4.26
C ARG A 32 1.49 -11.48 -3.64
N PHE A 33 0.36 -10.76 -3.64
CA PHE A 33 -0.83 -11.13 -2.86
C PHE A 33 -2.04 -11.53 -3.68
N ASP A 34 -2.10 -11.17 -4.97
CA ASP A 34 -3.28 -11.44 -5.79
C ASP A 34 -3.49 -12.95 -5.98
N HIS A 35 -4.72 -13.40 -5.76
CA HIS A 35 -5.13 -14.81 -5.89
C HIS A 35 -4.33 -15.79 -5.00
N ARG A 36 -3.73 -15.32 -3.91
CA ARG A 36 -2.95 -16.15 -2.99
C ARG A 36 -3.69 -16.34 -1.67
N ASN A 37 -3.48 -17.49 -1.06
CA ASN A 37 -3.86 -17.69 0.33
C ASN A 37 -2.79 -17.05 1.21
N LEU A 38 -3.14 -15.96 1.90
CA LEU A 38 -2.18 -15.14 2.61
C LEU A 38 -1.45 -15.90 3.73
N ASN A 39 -2.13 -16.81 4.44
CA ASN A 39 -1.50 -17.59 5.50
C ASN A 39 -0.51 -18.62 4.98
N LEU A 40 -0.77 -19.22 3.82
CA LEU A 40 0.03 -20.32 3.27
C LEU A 40 1.06 -19.85 2.25
N ASP A 41 0.73 -18.83 1.45
CA ASP A 41 1.51 -18.46 0.27
C ASP A 41 2.42 -17.25 0.47
N THR A 42 2.27 -16.52 1.59
CA THR A 42 3.08 -15.32 1.83
C THR A 42 3.81 -15.40 3.17
N VAL A 43 5.05 -14.92 3.16
CA VAL A 43 5.89 -14.88 4.37
C VAL A 43 5.29 -13.94 5.42
N GLU A 44 4.72 -12.83 4.97
CA GLU A 44 4.19 -11.78 5.83
C GLU A 44 3.07 -12.28 6.75
N PHE A 45 2.29 -13.28 6.30
CA PHE A 45 1.12 -13.76 7.03
C PHE A 45 1.26 -15.16 7.60
N LYS A 46 2.47 -15.71 7.65
CA LYS A 46 2.69 -17.03 8.27
C LYS A 46 2.36 -17.02 9.76
N THR A 47 2.67 -15.93 10.44
CA THR A 47 2.46 -15.77 11.88
C THR A 47 1.49 -14.65 12.22
N LEU A 48 1.08 -13.86 11.24
CA LEU A 48 0.18 -12.72 11.39
C LEU A 48 -1.17 -13.04 10.78
N ASN A 49 -2.26 -12.84 11.52
CA ASN A 49 -3.59 -13.03 10.97
C ASN A 49 -3.86 -12.03 9.84
N PRO A 50 -4.38 -12.47 8.67
CA PRO A 50 -4.67 -11.59 7.55
C PRO A 50 -6.00 -10.83 7.73
N THR A 51 -6.14 -10.11 8.85
CA THR A 51 -7.26 -9.18 9.04
C THR A 51 -7.09 -7.97 8.12
N ALA A 52 -8.15 -7.23 7.88
CA ALA A 52 -8.06 -6.02 7.05
C ALA A 52 -7.03 -5.02 7.62
N GLU A 53 -6.99 -4.87 8.93
CA GLU A 53 -6.03 -4.00 9.61
C GLU A 53 -4.59 -4.45 9.36
N ASN A 54 -4.32 -5.73 9.52
CA ASN A 54 -2.97 -6.28 9.31
C ASN A 54 -2.58 -6.27 7.83
N ILE A 55 -3.51 -6.53 6.93
CA ILE A 55 -3.26 -6.45 5.49
C ILE A 55 -2.90 -5.01 5.10
N ALA A 56 -3.67 -4.02 5.55
CA ALA A 56 -3.38 -2.62 5.28
C ALA A 56 -2.01 -2.19 5.83
N ARG A 57 -1.67 -2.64 7.04
CA ARG A 57 -0.37 -2.37 7.65
C ARG A 57 0.78 -2.96 6.83
N VAL A 58 0.67 -4.21 6.41
CA VAL A 58 1.71 -4.87 5.61
C VAL A 58 1.88 -4.17 4.27
N ILE A 59 0.79 -3.82 3.59
CA ILE A 59 0.84 -3.06 2.34
C ILE A 59 1.57 -1.73 2.56
N TYR A 60 1.22 -1.00 3.63
CA TYR A 60 1.89 0.26 3.97
C TYR A 60 3.40 0.06 4.16
N GLU A 61 3.81 -0.92 4.94
CA GLU A 61 5.22 -1.17 5.23
C GLU A 61 6.00 -1.54 3.98
N LEU A 62 5.43 -2.37 3.09
CA LEU A 62 6.06 -2.75 1.83
C LEU A 62 6.24 -1.55 0.89
N LEU A 63 5.25 -0.68 0.80
CA LEU A 63 5.32 0.51 -0.04
C LEU A 63 6.21 1.59 0.57
N ARG A 64 6.20 1.72 1.91
CA ARG A 64 6.97 2.77 2.59
C ARG A 64 8.47 2.69 2.30
N VAL A 65 9.04 1.49 2.21
CA VAL A 65 10.47 1.32 1.92
C VAL A 65 10.83 1.68 0.48
N LYS A 66 9.86 1.73 -0.43
CA LYS A 66 10.08 2.07 -1.84
C LYS A 66 9.79 3.53 -2.15
N ILE A 67 9.17 4.25 -1.23
CA ILE A 67 8.72 5.63 -1.43
C ILE A 67 9.43 6.53 -0.43
N ASP A 68 10.00 7.64 -0.91
CA ASP A 68 10.74 8.60 -0.08
C ASP A 68 9.86 9.09 1.08
N ILE A 69 10.46 9.19 2.27
CA ILE A 69 9.78 9.60 3.51
C ILE A 69 9.17 11.00 3.42
N LYS A 70 9.62 11.83 2.49
CA LYS A 70 9.04 13.17 2.29
C LYS A 70 7.58 13.14 1.84
N TYR A 71 7.12 12.01 1.30
CA TYR A 71 5.72 11.83 0.92
C TYR A 71 4.96 11.17 2.07
N ASP A 72 3.80 11.72 2.40
CA ASP A 72 2.86 11.04 3.29
C ASP A 72 2.18 9.91 2.53
N LEU A 73 2.13 8.75 3.15
CA LEU A 73 1.54 7.55 2.57
C LEU A 73 0.38 7.09 3.42
N GLU A 74 -0.74 6.78 2.78
CA GLU A 74 -1.93 6.26 3.45
C GLU A 74 -2.53 5.14 2.61
N ILE A 75 -2.90 4.05 3.28
CA ILE A 75 -3.55 2.90 2.65
C ILE A 75 -5.00 2.83 3.14
N THR A 76 -5.93 2.75 2.21
CA THR A 76 -7.34 2.44 2.49
C THR A 76 -7.68 1.10 1.90
N LEU A 77 -8.09 0.16 2.72
CA LEU A 77 -8.46 -1.19 2.31
C LEU A 77 -9.95 -1.42 2.59
N TYR A 78 -10.69 -1.72 1.54
CA TYR A 78 -12.12 -2.04 1.63
C TYR A 78 -12.33 -3.54 1.78
N GLU A 79 -13.04 -3.96 2.82
CA GLU A 79 -13.54 -5.34 2.94
C GLU A 79 -14.82 -5.52 2.13
N THR A 80 -15.70 -4.51 2.22
CA THR A 80 -16.93 -4.39 1.45
C THR A 80 -17.05 -2.94 0.99
N PRO A 81 -18.00 -2.60 0.08
CA PRO A 81 -18.18 -1.21 -0.32
C PRO A 81 -18.46 -0.23 0.82
N ARG A 82 -18.90 -0.75 1.99
CA ARG A 82 -19.26 0.10 3.14
C ARG A 82 -18.29 -0.01 4.31
N ASN A 83 -17.45 -1.05 4.35
CA ASN A 83 -16.51 -1.30 5.45
C ASN A 83 -15.08 -1.22 4.96
N TYR A 84 -14.31 -0.35 5.58
CA TYR A 84 -12.92 -0.15 5.19
C TYR A 84 -12.07 0.16 6.41
N VAL A 85 -10.76 -0.01 6.25
CA VAL A 85 -9.76 0.40 7.23
C VAL A 85 -8.77 1.35 6.56
N VAL A 86 -8.22 2.26 7.36
CA VAL A 86 -7.21 3.23 6.92
C VAL A 86 -5.96 3.03 7.78
N TYR A 87 -4.81 2.94 7.14
CA TYR A 87 -3.54 2.82 7.83
C TYR A 87 -2.53 3.81 7.24
N PRO A 88 -1.74 4.54 8.03
CA PRO A 88 -1.80 4.58 9.50
C PRO A 88 -3.01 5.35 10.01
N VAL A 89 -3.41 5.06 11.24
CA VAL A 89 -4.45 5.83 11.93
C VAL A 89 -3.86 7.18 12.33
N LYS A 90 -4.58 8.23 11.97
CA LYS A 90 -4.17 9.61 12.26
C LYS A 90 -5.00 10.23 13.37
#